data_a3c5430cc23d89c70348bae1820fe941
#
_entry.id   a3c5430cc23d89c70348bae1820fe941
#
_cell.length_a   1.000
_cell.length_b   1.000
_cell.length_c   1.000
_cell.angle_alpha   90.00
_cell.angle_beta   90.00
_cell.angle_gamma   90.00
#
_symmetry.space_group_name_H-M   'P 1'
#
loop_
_entity.id
_entity.type
_entity.pdbx_description
1 polymer ?
#
loop_
_entity_poly.entity_id
_entity_poly.type
_entity_poly.pdbx_seq_one_letter_code
_entity_poly.pdbx_strand_id
1 'polypeptide(L)'
;MNINHQILFDRYEVIKSLGTGSFSQVYLVRHLSLEQERALKILPKESGLSSSELLEAKLLRSFDHPAIPKIFDIEQDESNFYLVEEYIDGESLSYFLLHQQFISQGLFFNFCEQLCDIFIYLHTFAPSPVIYRDLKPEHIIVCQNQLKLIDFGVSSYVSKTGNNFNHYGNVDFSAPECFTENTINETADIYSLGKLIEYLTGYMNTSFSHKFKQLIHKATSPDPAMRYETVAQLSQEIKKINSCHSRTAI
;
A
#
# COMPACT_ATOMS: atom_id res chain seq x y z
N MET A 1 -4.11 5.08 25.75
CA MET A 1 -5.09 4.44 26.67
C MET A 1 -5.40 3.04 26.15
N ASN A 2 -5.55 2.05 27.03
CA ASN A 2 -5.98 0.72 26.61
C ASN A 2 -7.52 0.74 26.51
N ILE A 3 -8.08 0.68 25.31
CA ILE A 3 -9.53 0.72 25.05
C ILE A 3 -10.11 -0.67 24.77
N ASN A 4 -9.38 -1.75 25.08
CA ASN A 4 -9.84 -3.12 24.87
C ASN A 4 -11.17 -3.36 25.62
N HIS A 5 -12.09 -4.06 24.97
CA HIS A 5 -13.47 -4.33 25.42
C HIS A 5 -14.38 -3.09 25.58
N GLN A 6 -13.93 -1.90 25.15
CA GLN A 6 -14.81 -0.75 25.05
C GLN A 6 -15.74 -0.92 23.85
N ILE A 7 -17.01 -0.52 24.04
CA ILE A 7 -17.98 -0.44 22.93
C ILE A 7 -17.99 0.99 22.42
N LEU A 8 -17.71 1.16 21.15
CA LEU A 8 -17.73 2.44 20.45
C LEU A 8 -19.01 2.56 19.61
N PHE A 9 -19.66 3.72 19.69
CA PHE A 9 -20.87 4.05 18.91
C PHE A 9 -22.01 3.02 19.07
N ASP A 10 -22.09 2.34 20.22
CA ASP A 10 -23.03 1.25 20.52
C ASP A 10 -23.04 0.09 19.51
N ARG A 11 -21.99 0.01 18.67
CA ARG A 11 -21.92 -0.95 17.55
C ARG A 11 -20.62 -1.74 17.48
N TYR A 12 -19.51 -1.20 17.94
CA TYR A 12 -18.18 -1.79 17.73
C TYR A 12 -17.50 -2.12 19.05
N GLU A 13 -17.36 -3.39 19.38
CA GLU A 13 -16.55 -3.86 20.50
C GLU A 13 -15.09 -3.90 20.11
N VAL A 14 -14.22 -3.21 20.83
CA VAL A 14 -12.77 -3.23 20.60
C VAL A 14 -12.18 -4.52 21.13
N ILE A 15 -11.56 -5.32 20.25
CA ILE A 15 -10.96 -6.61 20.60
C ILE A 15 -9.48 -6.44 20.99
N LYS A 16 -8.67 -5.86 20.09
CA LYS A 16 -7.23 -5.66 20.29
C LYS A 16 -6.67 -4.57 19.37
N SER A 17 -5.51 -4.01 19.73
CA SER A 17 -4.76 -3.16 18.82
C SER A 17 -4.15 -4.00 17.68
N LEU A 18 -4.25 -3.48 16.45
CA LEU A 18 -3.58 -4.04 15.26
C LEU A 18 -2.28 -3.30 14.95
N GLY A 19 -2.19 -2.02 15.32
CA GLY A 19 -0.98 -1.23 15.10
C GLY A 19 -1.17 0.25 15.45
N THR A 20 -0.05 0.96 15.48
CA THR A 20 0.01 2.41 15.68
C THR A 20 0.84 3.00 14.56
N GLY A 21 0.23 3.83 13.73
CA GLY A 21 0.92 4.64 12.73
C GLY A 21 1.38 5.98 13.30
N SER A 22 2.03 6.80 12.47
CA SER A 22 2.53 8.13 12.89
C SER A 22 1.39 9.06 13.33
N PHE A 23 0.20 8.91 12.77
CA PHE A 23 -0.95 9.79 13.00
C PHE A 23 -2.24 9.02 13.30
N SER A 24 -2.18 7.70 13.47
CA SER A 24 -3.36 6.88 13.64
C SER A 24 -3.11 5.69 14.55
N GLN A 25 -4.19 5.20 15.14
CA GLN A 25 -4.23 3.93 15.86
C GLN A 25 -5.24 3.02 15.18
N VAL A 26 -4.88 1.76 14.95
CA VAL A 26 -5.76 0.79 14.30
C VAL A 26 -6.09 -0.34 15.27
N TYR A 27 -7.37 -0.67 15.37
CA TYR A 27 -7.90 -1.71 16.24
C TYR A 27 -8.70 -2.74 15.45
N LEU A 28 -8.60 -3.98 15.88
CA LEU A 28 -9.59 -5.00 15.54
C LEU A 28 -10.83 -4.75 16.38
N VAL A 29 -11.97 -4.63 15.72
CA VAL A 29 -13.27 -4.48 16.37
C VAL A 29 -14.25 -5.52 15.84
N ARG A 30 -15.24 -5.89 16.66
CA ARG A 30 -16.38 -6.71 16.27
C ARG A 30 -17.62 -5.83 16.14
N HIS A 31 -18.27 -5.87 15.01
CA HIS A 31 -19.59 -5.27 14.85
C HIS A 31 -20.62 -6.12 15.56
N LEU A 32 -21.25 -5.60 16.62
CA LEU A 32 -22.08 -6.38 17.53
C LEU A 32 -23.29 -7.06 16.86
N SER A 33 -24.00 -6.35 15.99
CA SER A 33 -25.21 -6.90 15.35
C SER A 33 -24.89 -7.83 14.16
N LEU A 34 -23.76 -7.66 13.48
CA LEU A 34 -23.36 -8.46 12.31
C LEU A 34 -22.42 -9.60 12.71
N GLU A 35 -21.88 -9.58 13.92
CA GLU A 35 -20.85 -10.51 14.41
C GLU A 35 -19.63 -10.62 13.49
N GLN A 36 -19.28 -9.52 12.82
CA GLN A 36 -18.20 -9.46 11.85
C GLN A 36 -17.05 -8.61 12.38
N GLU A 37 -15.84 -9.07 12.11
CA GLU A 37 -14.61 -8.34 12.41
C GLU A 37 -14.37 -7.20 11.40
N ARG A 38 -13.86 -6.07 11.90
CA ARG A 38 -13.51 -4.88 11.14
C ARG A 38 -12.18 -4.31 11.64
N ALA A 39 -11.49 -3.59 10.79
CA ALA A 39 -10.41 -2.71 11.19
C ALA A 39 -11.00 -1.31 11.46
N LEU A 40 -10.73 -0.76 12.65
CA LEU A 40 -11.15 0.57 13.03
C LEU A 40 -9.91 1.45 13.18
N LYS A 41 -9.77 2.43 12.30
CA LYS A 41 -8.68 3.39 12.28
C LYS A 41 -9.14 4.69 12.94
N ILE A 42 -8.44 5.10 14.00
CA ILE A 42 -8.71 6.33 14.75
C ILE A 42 -7.73 7.40 14.28
N LEU A 43 -8.25 8.53 13.84
CA LEU A 43 -7.51 9.67 13.31
C LEU A 43 -7.83 10.90 14.15
N PRO A 44 -6.87 11.48 14.91
CA PRO A 44 -7.10 12.69 15.69
C PRO A 44 -7.51 13.87 14.79
N LYS A 45 -8.52 14.62 15.22
CA LYS A 45 -8.90 15.89 14.60
C LYS A 45 -7.90 16.97 15.00
N GLU A 46 -6.84 17.13 14.23
CA GLU A 46 -5.98 18.29 14.40
C GLU A 46 -6.60 19.53 13.77
N SER A 47 -6.48 20.67 14.45
CA SER A 47 -6.98 21.95 13.97
C SER A 47 -6.26 22.34 12.66
N GLY A 48 -6.89 22.04 11.51
CA GLY A 48 -6.43 22.36 10.17
C GLY A 48 -6.30 21.20 9.17
N LEU A 49 -6.43 19.93 9.60
CA LEU A 49 -6.25 18.74 8.75
C LEU A 49 -7.55 18.05 8.32
N SER A 50 -8.69 18.70 8.45
CA SER A 50 -10.01 18.13 8.12
C SER A 50 -10.20 17.69 6.66
N SER A 51 -9.21 17.89 5.79
CA SER A 51 -9.31 17.53 4.37
C SER A 51 -8.60 16.21 3.99
N SER A 52 -7.52 15.82 4.68
CA SER A 52 -6.75 14.60 4.34
C SER A 52 -7.44 13.32 4.80
N GLU A 53 -7.97 13.31 6.01
CA GLU A 53 -8.70 12.15 6.56
C GLU A 53 -9.99 11.87 5.77
N LEU A 54 -10.67 12.93 5.37
CA LEU A 54 -11.81 12.82 4.46
C LEU A 54 -11.40 12.38 3.05
N LEU A 55 -10.15 12.66 2.63
CA LEU A 55 -9.65 12.21 1.34
C LEU A 55 -9.39 10.70 1.33
N GLU A 56 -8.75 10.15 2.37
CA GLU A 56 -8.58 8.70 2.52
C GLU A 56 -9.92 7.97 2.44
N ALA A 57 -10.89 8.42 3.24
CA ALA A 57 -12.22 7.84 3.25
C ALA A 57 -12.93 7.95 1.88
N LYS A 58 -12.79 9.08 1.18
CA LYS A 58 -13.33 9.28 -0.18
C LYS A 58 -12.68 8.36 -1.20
N LEU A 59 -11.35 8.19 -1.12
CA LEU A 59 -10.61 7.28 -1.99
C LEU A 59 -11.08 5.83 -1.77
N LEU A 60 -11.03 5.34 -0.53
CA LEU A 60 -11.44 3.98 -0.19
C LEU A 60 -12.90 3.68 -0.61
N ARG A 61 -13.80 4.65 -0.42
CA ARG A 61 -15.21 4.51 -0.84
C ARG A 61 -15.36 4.37 -2.36
N SER A 62 -14.48 4.98 -3.13
CA SER A 62 -14.56 5.00 -4.59
C SER A 62 -13.86 3.81 -5.25
N PHE A 63 -12.98 3.10 -4.52
CA PHE A 63 -12.26 1.97 -5.05
C PHE A 63 -13.13 0.70 -5.10
N ASP A 64 -13.02 -0.02 -6.21
CA ASP A 64 -13.57 -1.37 -6.37
C ASP A 64 -12.48 -2.29 -6.91
N HIS A 65 -11.60 -2.72 -6.02
CA HIS A 65 -10.49 -3.60 -6.34
C HIS A 65 -10.31 -4.64 -5.21
N PRO A 66 -10.17 -5.93 -5.54
CA PRO A 66 -10.13 -7.00 -4.54
C PRO A 66 -8.93 -6.90 -3.58
N ALA A 67 -7.85 -6.21 -3.97
CA ALA A 67 -6.67 -6.04 -3.15
C ALA A 67 -6.68 -4.75 -2.30
N ILE A 68 -7.77 -3.99 -2.29
CA ILE A 68 -7.92 -2.76 -1.50
C ILE A 68 -9.07 -2.95 -0.53
N PRO A 69 -8.89 -2.66 0.78
CA PRO A 69 -9.96 -2.79 1.77
C PRO A 69 -11.16 -1.90 1.44
N LYS A 70 -12.35 -2.42 1.69
CA LYS A 70 -13.58 -1.62 1.61
C LYS A 70 -13.77 -0.83 2.89
N ILE A 71 -14.27 0.41 2.76
CA ILE A 71 -14.74 1.19 3.89
C ILE A 71 -16.22 0.87 4.12
N PHE A 72 -16.60 0.63 5.38
CA PHE A 72 -17.98 0.29 5.76
C PHE A 72 -18.67 1.44 6.45
N ASP A 73 -17.95 2.22 7.27
CA ASP A 73 -18.54 3.29 8.05
C ASP A 73 -17.51 4.38 8.36
N ILE A 74 -18.01 5.58 8.65
CA ILE A 74 -17.21 6.71 9.11
C ILE A 74 -17.96 7.34 10.26
N GLU A 75 -17.34 7.31 11.44
CA GLU A 75 -17.87 7.92 12.64
C GLU A 75 -16.96 9.05 13.11
N GLN A 76 -17.44 9.89 14.00
CA GLN A 76 -16.65 10.94 14.61
C GLN A 76 -17.18 11.31 16.01
N ASP A 77 -16.26 11.75 16.85
CA ASP A 77 -16.55 12.46 18.10
C ASP A 77 -15.95 13.88 18.06
N GLU A 78 -15.83 14.53 19.20
CA GLU A 78 -15.26 15.88 19.32
C GLU A 78 -13.78 15.93 18.92
N SER A 79 -13.03 14.83 19.12
CA SER A 79 -11.58 14.76 19.03
C SER A 79 -11.05 13.93 17.87
N ASN A 80 -11.85 12.99 17.33
CA ASN A 80 -11.36 12.00 16.37
C ASN A 80 -12.36 11.75 15.24
N PHE A 81 -11.80 11.30 14.09
CA PHE A 81 -12.51 10.52 13.08
C PHE A 81 -12.23 9.03 13.27
N TYR A 82 -13.19 8.19 12.93
CA TYR A 82 -13.11 6.74 13.02
C TYR A 82 -13.52 6.15 11.68
N LEU A 83 -12.56 5.54 10.99
CA LEU A 83 -12.79 4.84 9.71
C LEU A 83 -12.96 3.35 10.03
N VAL A 84 -14.10 2.79 9.64
CA VAL A 84 -14.36 1.35 9.78
C VAL A 84 -14.16 0.68 8.43
N GLU A 85 -13.14 -0.14 8.36
CA GLU A 85 -12.67 -0.77 7.14
C GLU A 85 -12.77 -2.29 7.20
N GLU A 86 -12.63 -2.94 6.06
CA GLU A 86 -12.47 -4.37 5.95
C GLU A 86 -11.25 -4.82 6.77
N TYR A 87 -11.48 -5.74 7.71
CA TYR A 87 -10.38 -6.42 8.38
C TYR A 87 -9.82 -7.49 7.45
N ILE A 88 -8.54 -7.42 7.18
CA ILE A 88 -7.82 -8.41 6.38
C ILE A 88 -7.14 -9.37 7.35
N ASP A 89 -7.64 -10.60 7.40
CA ASP A 89 -7.05 -11.68 8.22
C ASP A 89 -5.80 -12.22 7.52
N GLY A 90 -4.65 -11.66 7.88
CA GLY A 90 -3.36 -11.97 7.30
C GLY A 90 -2.22 -11.32 8.07
N GLU A 91 -1.02 -11.47 7.56
CA GLU A 91 0.21 -10.92 8.14
C GLU A 91 0.79 -9.83 7.25
N SER A 92 1.43 -8.81 7.83
CA SER A 92 2.16 -7.85 7.00
C SER A 92 3.25 -8.55 6.20
N LEU A 93 3.55 -8.05 5.00
CA LEU A 93 4.59 -8.63 4.14
C LEU A 93 5.94 -8.65 4.84
N SER A 94 6.27 -7.62 5.65
CA SER A 94 7.48 -7.62 6.47
C SER A 94 7.51 -8.77 7.47
N TYR A 95 6.41 -9.02 8.19
CA TYR A 95 6.31 -10.12 9.12
C TYR A 95 6.35 -11.48 8.41
N PHE A 96 5.58 -11.62 7.33
CA PHE A 96 5.58 -12.82 6.50
C PHE A 96 6.99 -13.20 6.02
N LEU A 97 7.72 -12.24 5.46
CA LEU A 97 9.09 -12.47 4.96
C LEU A 97 10.08 -12.80 6.08
N LEU A 98 9.95 -12.17 7.25
CA LEU A 98 10.80 -12.45 8.41
C LEU A 98 10.69 -13.91 8.89
N HIS A 99 9.49 -14.52 8.76
CA HIS A 99 9.23 -15.89 9.19
C HIS A 99 9.42 -16.93 8.06
N GLN A 100 9.65 -16.48 6.83
CA GLN A 100 10.02 -17.34 5.71
C GLN A 100 11.55 -17.33 5.57
N GLN A 101 12.17 -18.51 5.55
CA GLN A 101 13.60 -18.58 5.26
C GLN A 101 13.89 -18.10 3.83
N PHE A 102 13.07 -18.53 2.86
CA PHE A 102 13.12 -18.09 1.47
C PHE A 102 11.72 -18.16 0.85
N ILE A 103 11.45 -17.30 -0.12
CA ILE A 103 10.27 -17.40 -0.97
C ILE A 103 10.63 -18.09 -2.29
N SER A 104 9.70 -18.88 -2.83
CA SER A 104 9.90 -19.52 -4.13
C SER A 104 9.86 -18.50 -5.26
N GLN A 105 10.51 -18.83 -6.37
CA GLN A 105 10.49 -17.97 -7.57
C GLN A 105 9.07 -17.73 -8.08
N GLY A 106 8.21 -18.76 -8.05
CA GLY A 106 6.81 -18.61 -8.43
C GLY A 106 6.05 -17.62 -7.54
N LEU A 107 6.26 -17.69 -6.22
CA LEU A 107 5.65 -16.76 -5.27
C LEU A 107 6.19 -15.34 -5.45
N PHE A 108 7.49 -15.19 -5.67
CA PHE A 108 8.11 -13.90 -5.95
C PHE A 108 7.49 -13.20 -7.16
N PHE A 109 7.43 -13.88 -8.31
CA PHE A 109 6.83 -13.28 -9.50
C PHE A 109 5.32 -13.07 -9.36
N ASN A 110 4.62 -13.95 -8.64
CA ASN A 110 3.22 -13.75 -8.30
C ASN A 110 3.00 -12.45 -7.50
N PHE A 111 3.84 -12.21 -6.49
CA PHE A 111 3.77 -10.95 -5.72
C PHE A 111 4.09 -9.74 -6.58
N CYS A 112 5.12 -9.80 -7.43
CA CYS A 112 5.43 -8.71 -8.35
C CYS A 112 4.26 -8.39 -9.29
N GLU A 113 3.58 -9.40 -9.83
CA GLU A 113 2.43 -9.23 -10.73
C GLU A 113 1.24 -8.62 -9.98
N GLN A 114 0.91 -9.12 -8.78
CA GLN A 114 -0.17 -8.55 -7.97
C GLN A 114 0.08 -7.08 -7.60
N LEU A 115 1.31 -6.75 -7.19
CA LEU A 115 1.69 -5.36 -6.92
C LEU A 115 1.50 -4.47 -8.16
N CYS A 116 1.98 -4.92 -9.31
CA CYS A 116 1.78 -4.18 -10.56
C CYS A 116 0.28 -4.00 -10.88
N ASP A 117 -0.54 -5.03 -10.70
CA ASP A 117 -1.99 -4.95 -10.99
C ASP A 117 -2.70 -3.93 -10.08
N ILE A 118 -2.36 -3.87 -8.78
CA ILE A 118 -2.88 -2.87 -7.86
C ILE A 118 -2.50 -1.45 -8.34
N PHE A 119 -1.24 -1.22 -8.67
CA PHE A 119 -0.77 0.11 -9.08
C PHE A 119 -1.23 0.50 -10.49
N ILE A 120 -1.44 -0.44 -11.40
CA ILE A 120 -2.12 -0.17 -12.67
C ILE A 120 -3.54 0.33 -12.40
N TYR A 121 -4.28 -0.32 -11.50
CA TYR A 121 -5.62 0.13 -11.11
C TYR A 121 -5.60 1.55 -10.55
N LEU A 122 -4.72 1.87 -9.60
CA LEU A 122 -4.61 3.20 -9.01
C LEU A 122 -4.25 4.28 -10.04
N HIS A 123 -3.27 4.00 -10.90
CA HIS A 123 -2.78 4.97 -11.90
C HIS A 123 -3.71 5.12 -13.10
N THR A 124 -4.65 4.20 -13.31
CA THR A 124 -5.71 4.33 -14.34
C THR A 124 -7.08 4.67 -13.75
N PHE A 125 -7.13 4.99 -12.47
CA PHE A 125 -8.38 5.29 -11.77
C PHE A 125 -9.05 6.54 -12.34
N ALA A 126 -10.37 6.45 -12.57
CA ALA A 126 -11.17 7.57 -13.07
C ALA A 126 -11.91 8.26 -11.91
N PRO A 127 -12.06 9.60 -11.93
CA PRO A 127 -11.74 10.53 -13.01
C PRO A 127 -10.28 11.01 -13.03
N SER A 128 -9.47 10.68 -12.04
CA SER A 128 -8.06 11.09 -11.95
C SER A 128 -7.22 9.98 -11.36
N PRO A 129 -6.01 9.73 -11.90
CA PRO A 129 -5.05 8.81 -11.30
C PRO A 129 -4.82 9.11 -9.83
N VAL A 130 -4.55 8.05 -9.06
CA VAL A 130 -4.21 8.13 -7.63
C VAL A 130 -2.76 7.71 -7.45
N ILE A 131 -1.98 8.53 -6.76
CA ILE A 131 -0.62 8.22 -6.33
C ILE A 131 -0.70 7.73 -4.89
N TYR A 132 -0.09 6.57 -4.60
CA TYR A 132 -0.15 5.94 -3.28
C TYR A 132 0.86 6.55 -2.29
N ARG A 133 2.13 6.74 -2.69
CA ARG A 133 3.19 7.49 -2.01
C ARG A 133 3.86 6.83 -0.79
N ASP A 134 3.24 5.87 -0.13
CA ASP A 134 3.81 5.23 1.08
C ASP A 134 3.88 3.70 0.95
N LEU A 135 4.37 3.21 -0.19
CA LEU A 135 4.54 1.78 -0.41
C LEU A 135 5.73 1.26 0.41
N LYS A 136 5.41 0.34 1.33
CA LYS A 136 6.38 -0.37 2.17
C LYS A 136 5.82 -1.73 2.59
N PRO A 137 6.67 -2.68 3.02
CA PRO A 137 6.22 -4.03 3.38
C PRO A 137 5.15 -4.07 4.49
N GLU A 138 5.15 -3.09 5.40
CA GLU A 138 4.18 -2.98 6.50
C GLU A 138 2.77 -2.64 6.02
N HIS A 139 2.63 -2.00 4.86
CA HIS A 139 1.36 -1.61 4.27
C HIS A 139 0.79 -2.65 3.30
N ILE A 140 1.40 -3.81 3.24
CA ILE A 140 0.92 -4.95 2.44
C ILE A 140 0.60 -6.09 3.38
N ILE A 141 -0.63 -6.59 3.33
CA ILE A 141 -1.05 -7.79 4.05
C ILE A 141 -1.03 -8.98 3.10
N VAL A 142 -0.39 -10.06 3.53
CA VAL A 142 -0.37 -11.36 2.83
C VAL A 142 -1.47 -12.23 3.42
N CYS A 143 -2.45 -12.57 2.61
CA CYS A 143 -3.54 -13.47 2.96
C CYS A 143 -3.63 -14.57 1.90
N GLN A 144 -3.30 -15.83 2.25
CA GLN A 144 -3.33 -16.98 1.32
C GLN A 144 -2.59 -16.73 0.00
N ASN A 145 -1.41 -16.12 0.06
CA ASN A 145 -0.59 -15.69 -1.09
C ASN A 145 -1.24 -14.59 -1.97
N GLN A 146 -2.31 -13.97 -1.51
CA GLN A 146 -2.86 -12.75 -2.09
C GLN A 146 -2.37 -11.55 -1.32
N LEU A 147 -2.02 -10.49 -2.04
CA LEU A 147 -1.59 -9.23 -1.45
C LEU A 147 -2.78 -8.28 -1.32
N LYS A 148 -2.85 -7.59 -0.19
CA LYS A 148 -3.81 -6.51 0.06
C LYS A 148 -3.01 -5.27 0.43
N LEU A 149 -3.28 -4.17 -0.25
CA LEU A 149 -2.66 -2.87 0.02
C LEU A 149 -3.55 -2.09 0.99
N ILE A 150 -2.99 -1.70 2.13
CA ILE A 150 -3.69 -0.96 3.18
C ILE A 150 -3.07 0.42 3.38
N ASP A 151 -3.74 1.29 4.14
CA ASP A 151 -3.29 2.63 4.54
C ASP A 151 -3.11 3.63 3.39
N PHE A 152 -4.20 4.29 3.04
CA PHE A 152 -4.24 5.34 2.00
C PHE A 152 -4.14 6.77 2.58
N GLY A 153 -3.68 6.91 3.82
CA GLY A 153 -3.69 8.18 4.57
C GLY A 153 -2.87 9.30 3.93
N VAL A 154 -1.88 8.99 3.10
CA VAL A 154 -1.07 9.97 2.37
C VAL A 154 -1.28 9.92 0.85
N SER A 155 -2.17 9.07 0.38
CA SER A 155 -2.52 8.94 -1.04
C SER A 155 -3.25 10.18 -1.55
N SER A 156 -3.09 10.50 -2.82
CA SER A 156 -3.71 11.67 -3.41
C SER A 156 -4.02 11.50 -4.89
N TYR A 157 -5.02 12.22 -5.38
CA TYR A 157 -5.21 12.37 -6.81
C TYR A 157 -4.06 13.13 -7.45
N VAL A 158 -3.69 12.76 -8.67
CA VAL A 158 -2.76 13.58 -9.47
C VAL A 158 -3.41 14.94 -9.72
N SER A 159 -2.81 15.99 -9.20
CA SER A 159 -3.28 17.37 -9.39
C SER A 159 -2.47 18.06 -10.46
N LYS A 160 -3.16 18.73 -11.40
CA LYS A 160 -2.52 19.60 -12.40
C LYS A 160 -2.03 20.93 -11.82
N THR A 161 -2.50 21.30 -10.64
CA THR A 161 -2.07 22.49 -9.89
C THR A 161 -1.29 22.01 -8.68
N GLY A 162 0.01 22.26 -8.65
CA GLY A 162 0.92 21.77 -7.61
C GLY A 162 0.28 21.81 -6.21
N ASN A 163 -0.01 20.67 -5.67
CA ASN A 163 -0.39 20.55 -4.28
C ASN A 163 0.88 20.74 -3.44
N ASN A 164 0.83 21.56 -2.39
CA ASN A 164 1.85 21.56 -1.36
C ASN A 164 1.78 20.19 -0.66
N PHE A 165 2.51 19.22 -1.21
CA PHE A 165 2.65 17.92 -0.57
C PHE A 165 3.59 18.11 0.62
N ASN A 166 3.10 17.85 1.81
CA ASN A 166 3.99 17.64 2.94
C ASN A 166 4.95 16.49 2.57
N HIS A 167 6.22 16.62 2.93
CA HIS A 167 7.24 15.63 2.68
C HIS A 167 6.96 14.38 3.52
N TYR A 168 6.18 13.45 2.97
CA TYR A 168 5.88 12.16 3.58
C TYR A 168 6.49 11.04 2.76
N GLY A 169 6.98 10.02 3.44
CA GLY A 169 7.47 8.79 2.84
C GLY A 169 8.45 8.06 3.74
N ASN A 170 8.64 6.79 3.48
CA ASN A 170 9.68 5.97 4.09
C ASN A 170 10.97 6.14 3.28
N VAL A 171 12.08 6.54 3.94
CA VAL A 171 13.38 6.83 3.28
C VAL A 171 13.89 5.64 2.45
N ASP A 172 13.58 4.40 2.86
CA ASP A 172 14.07 3.21 2.18
C ASP A 172 13.32 2.89 0.88
N PHE A 173 12.05 3.31 0.78
CA PHE A 173 11.17 2.95 -0.33
C PHE A 173 10.68 4.13 -1.16
N SER A 174 10.63 5.33 -0.62
CA SER A 174 10.06 6.49 -1.32
C SER A 174 11.04 7.11 -2.29
N ALA A 175 10.51 7.62 -3.40
CA ALA A 175 11.27 8.29 -4.42
C ALA A 175 11.91 9.60 -3.91
N PRO A 176 13.11 9.98 -4.38
CA PRO A 176 13.81 11.19 -3.90
C PRO A 176 12.98 12.47 -4.02
N GLU A 177 12.20 12.62 -5.09
CA GLU A 177 11.33 13.79 -5.30
C GLU A 177 10.22 13.91 -4.26
N CYS A 178 9.85 12.84 -3.56
CA CYS A 178 8.89 12.90 -2.45
C CYS A 178 9.38 13.78 -1.29
N PHE A 179 10.68 14.02 -1.20
CA PHE A 179 11.30 14.80 -0.14
C PHE A 179 11.77 16.19 -0.60
N THR A 180 11.82 16.44 -1.91
CA THR A 180 12.45 17.65 -2.47
C THR A 180 11.54 18.49 -3.36
N GLU A 181 10.49 17.90 -3.93
CA GLU A 181 9.64 18.55 -4.92
C GLU A 181 8.22 18.77 -4.43
N ASN A 182 7.59 19.83 -4.97
CA ASN A 182 6.20 20.17 -4.67
C ASN A 182 5.20 19.44 -5.60
N THR A 183 5.70 18.80 -6.66
CA THR A 183 4.87 18.07 -7.63
C THR A 183 5.38 16.64 -7.76
N ILE A 184 4.52 15.69 -7.46
CA ILE A 184 4.79 14.26 -7.55
C ILE A 184 3.78 13.67 -8.55
N ASN A 185 4.24 12.75 -9.37
CA ASN A 185 3.39 12.02 -10.31
C ASN A 185 3.52 10.49 -10.09
N GLU A 186 2.87 9.71 -10.93
CA GLU A 186 2.79 8.25 -10.84
C GLU A 186 4.17 7.56 -10.90
N THR A 187 5.19 8.23 -11.43
CA THR A 187 6.56 7.65 -11.49
C THR A 187 7.21 7.52 -10.12
N ALA A 188 6.71 8.24 -9.10
CA ALA A 188 7.14 8.06 -7.72
C ALA A 188 6.75 6.68 -7.17
N ASP A 189 5.54 6.20 -7.47
CA ASP A 189 5.12 4.86 -7.08
C ASP A 189 5.88 3.78 -7.86
N ILE A 190 6.29 4.05 -9.11
CA ILE A 190 7.15 3.12 -9.89
C ILE A 190 8.51 2.93 -9.21
N TYR A 191 9.09 4.01 -8.66
CA TYR A 191 10.31 3.92 -7.86
C TYR A 191 10.08 3.04 -6.62
N SER A 192 9.01 3.31 -5.88
CA SER A 192 8.66 2.57 -4.66
C SER A 192 8.41 1.09 -4.96
N LEU A 193 7.73 0.76 -6.07
CA LEU A 193 7.58 -0.61 -6.56
C LEU A 193 8.92 -1.24 -6.87
N GLY A 194 9.82 -0.54 -7.56
CA GLY A 194 11.17 -1.00 -7.84
C GLY A 194 11.94 -1.33 -6.56
N LYS A 195 11.88 -0.45 -5.55
CA LYS A 195 12.51 -0.65 -4.23
C LYS A 195 11.92 -1.84 -3.49
N LEU A 196 10.60 -2.01 -3.52
CA LEU A 196 9.94 -3.13 -2.87
C LEU A 196 10.29 -4.46 -3.58
N ILE A 197 10.32 -4.49 -4.91
CA ILE A 197 10.73 -5.67 -5.67
C ILE A 197 12.22 -5.99 -5.39
N GLU A 198 13.09 -4.98 -5.32
CA GLU A 198 14.49 -5.14 -4.91
C GLU A 198 14.57 -5.76 -3.50
N TYR A 199 13.81 -5.25 -2.54
CA TYR A 199 13.72 -5.79 -1.17
C TYR A 199 13.31 -7.26 -1.16
N LEU A 200 12.30 -7.65 -1.94
CA LEU A 200 11.86 -9.04 -2.08
C LEU A 200 12.95 -9.97 -2.61
N THR A 201 13.89 -9.47 -3.44
CA THR A 201 15.00 -10.29 -3.94
C THR A 201 15.92 -10.79 -2.82
N GLY A 202 16.00 -10.07 -1.71
CA GLY A 202 16.77 -10.46 -0.53
C GLY A 202 16.28 -11.75 0.14
N TYR A 203 15.03 -12.14 -0.13
CA TYR A 203 14.41 -13.36 0.39
C TYR A 203 14.39 -14.49 -0.65
N MET A 204 15.13 -14.36 -1.74
CA MET A 204 15.27 -15.39 -2.76
C MET A 204 16.58 -16.16 -2.58
N ASN A 205 16.52 -17.48 -2.77
CA ASN A 205 17.73 -18.33 -2.78
C ASN A 205 18.28 -18.55 -4.20
N THR A 206 18.12 -17.54 -5.06
CA THR A 206 18.58 -17.60 -6.47
C THR A 206 19.12 -16.26 -6.91
N SER A 207 20.10 -16.28 -7.80
CA SER A 207 20.60 -15.05 -8.42
C SER A 207 19.72 -14.63 -9.60
N PHE A 208 19.45 -13.34 -9.69
CA PHE A 208 18.68 -12.78 -10.81
C PHE A 208 19.56 -12.51 -12.04
N SER A 209 18.96 -12.64 -13.22
CA SER A 209 19.59 -12.34 -14.49
C SER A 209 20.01 -10.87 -14.57
N HIS A 210 20.98 -10.58 -15.45
CA HIS A 210 21.39 -9.19 -15.71
C HIS A 210 20.23 -8.31 -16.18
N LYS A 211 19.30 -8.86 -16.97
CA LYS A 211 18.09 -8.16 -17.41
C LYS A 211 17.19 -7.75 -16.25
N PHE A 212 17.04 -8.64 -15.24
CA PHE A 212 16.25 -8.30 -14.06
C PHE A 212 16.91 -7.18 -13.25
N LYS A 213 18.23 -7.22 -13.08
CA LYS A 213 18.96 -6.14 -12.39
C LYS A 213 18.83 -4.80 -13.13
N GLN A 214 18.86 -4.81 -14.47
CA GLN A 214 18.61 -3.62 -15.28
C GLN A 214 17.19 -3.08 -15.12
N LEU A 215 16.19 -3.98 -15.02
CA LEU A 215 14.79 -3.60 -14.76
C LEU A 215 14.67 -2.84 -13.45
N ILE A 216 15.23 -3.38 -12.35
CA ILE A 216 15.23 -2.71 -11.03
C ILE A 216 15.96 -1.38 -11.11
N HIS A 217 17.17 -1.34 -11.70
CA HIS A 217 17.94 -0.12 -11.84
C HIS A 217 17.16 0.98 -12.60
N LYS A 218 16.44 0.61 -13.65
CA LYS A 218 15.58 1.55 -14.38
C LYS A 218 14.41 2.03 -13.52
N ALA A 219 13.69 1.13 -12.84
CA ALA A 219 12.56 1.48 -11.99
C ALA A 219 12.98 2.41 -10.84
N THR A 220 14.17 2.18 -10.26
CA THR A 220 14.70 2.93 -9.11
C THR A 220 15.66 4.06 -9.51
N SER A 221 15.60 4.55 -10.76
CA SER A 221 16.39 5.71 -11.16
C SER A 221 16.05 6.93 -10.30
N PRO A 222 17.05 7.68 -9.77
CA PRO A 222 16.81 8.93 -9.08
C PRO A 222 16.05 9.96 -9.93
N ASP A 223 16.36 10.02 -11.23
CA ASP A 223 15.66 10.88 -12.19
C ASP A 223 14.34 10.22 -12.63
N PRO A 224 13.15 10.81 -12.33
CA PRO A 224 11.86 10.29 -12.74
C PRO A 224 11.72 10.05 -14.25
N ALA A 225 12.37 10.89 -15.08
CA ALA A 225 12.31 10.78 -16.54
C ALA A 225 13.05 9.54 -17.09
N MET A 226 13.94 8.95 -16.32
CA MET A 226 14.67 7.75 -16.68
C MET A 226 13.98 6.46 -16.27
N ARG A 227 12.88 6.53 -15.51
CA ARG A 227 12.07 5.38 -15.08
C ARG A 227 11.18 4.86 -16.21
N TYR A 228 10.38 3.86 -15.90
CA TYR A 228 9.24 3.50 -16.75
C TYR A 228 8.18 4.61 -16.69
N GLU A 229 7.52 4.87 -17.80
CA GLU A 229 6.45 5.87 -17.87
C GLU A 229 5.18 5.41 -17.14
N THR A 230 4.93 4.09 -17.18
CA THR A 230 3.75 3.47 -16.55
C THR A 230 4.11 2.16 -15.86
N VAL A 231 3.31 1.79 -14.84
CA VAL A 231 3.43 0.47 -14.18
C VAL A 231 3.14 -0.67 -15.16
N ALA A 232 2.31 -0.44 -16.17
CA ALA A 232 2.02 -1.44 -17.20
C ALA A 232 3.30 -1.82 -18.00
N GLN A 233 4.19 -0.85 -18.31
CA GLN A 233 5.48 -1.13 -18.94
C GLN A 233 6.37 -1.97 -18.02
N LEU A 234 6.47 -1.61 -16.72
CA LEU A 234 7.21 -2.38 -15.73
C LEU A 234 6.69 -3.82 -15.63
N SER A 235 5.37 -3.99 -15.53
CA SER A 235 4.69 -5.30 -15.47
C SER A 235 5.02 -6.17 -16.69
N GLN A 236 5.00 -5.60 -17.89
CA GLN A 236 5.34 -6.33 -19.11
C GLN A 236 6.77 -6.86 -19.09
N GLU A 237 7.73 -6.07 -18.63
CA GLU A 237 9.13 -6.51 -18.53
C GLU A 237 9.30 -7.61 -17.47
N ILE A 238 8.61 -7.52 -16.33
CA ILE A 238 8.59 -8.57 -15.31
C ILE A 238 8.06 -9.89 -15.91
N LYS A 239 6.92 -9.85 -16.61
CA LYS A 239 6.29 -11.02 -17.25
C LYS A 239 7.19 -11.66 -18.31
N LYS A 240 7.91 -10.85 -19.12
CA LYS A 240 8.90 -11.35 -20.08
C LYS A 240 10.04 -12.12 -19.39
N ILE A 241 10.54 -11.59 -18.28
CA ILE A 241 11.61 -12.25 -17.52
C ILE A 241 11.12 -13.55 -16.91
N ASN A 242 9.92 -13.56 -16.28
CA ASN A 242 9.31 -14.75 -15.70
C ASN A 242 9.14 -15.87 -16.75
N SER A 243 8.63 -15.54 -17.94
CA SER A 243 8.42 -16.51 -19.03
C SER A 243 9.72 -17.11 -19.58
N CYS A 244 10.82 -16.37 -19.56
CA CYS A 244 12.14 -16.88 -19.96
C CYS A 244 12.69 -17.89 -18.94
N HIS A 245 12.48 -17.67 -17.65
CA HIS A 245 12.94 -18.59 -16.61
C HIS A 245 12.18 -19.91 -16.61
N SER A 246 10.86 -19.89 -16.87
CA SER A 246 10.03 -21.09 -16.93
C SER A 246 10.42 -22.03 -18.07
N ARG A 247 11.11 -21.54 -19.13
CA ARG A 247 11.61 -22.34 -20.27
C ARG A 247 12.99 -22.96 -20.04
N THR A 248 13.74 -22.47 -19.05
CA THR A 248 15.10 -22.96 -18.76
C THR A 248 15.11 -24.03 -17.66
N ALA A 249 13.97 -24.28 -17.01
CA ALA A 249 13.80 -25.24 -15.92
C ALA A 249 13.23 -26.61 -16.40
N ILE A 250 13.17 -26.85 -17.74
CA ILE A 250 12.86 -28.13 -18.38
C ILE A 250 14.13 -28.67 -19.03
#